data_6a6b0f43c8101e0f1baac8948f36e3e3
#
_entry.id   6a6b0f43c8101e0f1baac8948f36e3e3
#
_cell.length_a   1.000
_cell.length_b   1.000
_cell.length_c   1.000
_cell.angle_alpha   90.00
_cell.angle_beta   90.00
_cell.angle_gamma   90.00
#
_symmetry.space_group_name_H-M   'P 1'
#
loop_
_entity.id
_entity.type
_entity.pdbx_description
1 polymer ?
#
loop_
_entity_poly.entity_id
_entity_poly.type
_entity_poly.pdbx_seq_one_letter_code
_entity_poly.pdbx_strand_id
1 'polypeptide(L)'
;GYLALVDSGADFCIFHADIAEALGLSVKKGKTSPIFGVTKGEGKVYYHYVDLEIGGWKINSYVGFSYDLRFPLGILGQRGFFEFFSIDFDLRKRIVDLRPKYL
;
A
#
# COMPACT_ATOMS: atom_id res chain seq x y z
N GLY A 1 5.14 12.81 -3.79
CA GLY A 1 4.18 12.15 -2.91
C GLY A 1 3.13 11.35 -3.67
N TYR A 2 2.53 10.42 -2.99
CA TYR A 2 1.53 9.54 -3.60
C TYR A 2 0.34 9.42 -2.67
N LEU A 3 -0.84 9.68 -3.19
CA LEU A 3 -2.07 9.59 -2.41
C LEU A 3 -2.45 8.15 -2.15
N ALA A 4 -2.81 7.85 -0.91
CA ALA A 4 -3.23 6.51 -0.52
C ALA A 4 -4.43 6.56 0.40
N LEU A 5 -5.29 5.56 0.27
CA LEU A 5 -6.43 5.34 1.15
C LEU A 5 -5.99 4.47 2.32
N VAL A 6 -6.25 4.91 3.53
CA VAL A 6 -6.04 4.11 4.74
C VAL A 6 -7.27 3.22 4.92
N ASP A 7 -7.10 1.91 4.70
CA ASP A 7 -8.19 0.95 4.62
C ASP A 7 -7.93 -0.26 5.51
N SER A 8 -8.53 -0.27 6.69
CA SER A 8 -8.41 -1.39 7.65
C SER A 8 -9.05 -2.69 7.14
N GLY A 9 -9.91 -2.61 6.13
CA GLY A 9 -10.52 -3.77 5.49
C GLY A 9 -9.65 -4.43 4.45
N ALA A 10 -8.55 -3.80 4.03
CA ALA A 10 -7.63 -4.39 3.07
C ALA A 10 -6.57 -5.23 3.78
N ASP A 11 -6.30 -6.42 3.27
CA ASP A 11 -5.30 -7.33 3.87
C ASP A 11 -3.86 -6.86 3.60
N PHE A 12 -3.62 -6.20 2.47
CA PHE A 12 -2.31 -5.77 2.02
C PHE A 12 -2.33 -4.31 1.57
N CYS A 13 -1.13 -3.73 1.47
CA CYS A 13 -0.95 -2.46 0.77
C CYS A 13 -0.81 -2.74 -0.73
N ILE A 14 -1.46 -1.93 -1.55
CA ILE A 14 -1.43 -2.09 -3.02
C ILE A 14 -1.26 -0.73 -3.66
N PHE A 15 -0.32 -0.65 -4.61
CA PHE A 15 -0.03 0.56 -5.38
C PHE A 15 -0.06 0.27 -6.86
N HIS A 16 -0.24 1.31 -7.68
CA HIS A 16 -0.18 1.11 -9.13
C HIS A 16 1.24 0.75 -9.55
N ALA A 17 1.34 -0.26 -10.40
CA ALA A 17 2.63 -0.80 -10.83
C ALA A 17 3.50 0.20 -11.60
N ASP A 18 2.91 1.19 -12.28
CA ASP A 18 3.66 2.21 -13.00
C ASP A 18 4.61 2.99 -12.10
N ILE A 19 4.24 3.17 -10.82
CA ILE A 19 5.09 3.86 -9.85
C ILE A 19 6.35 3.04 -9.57
N ALA A 20 6.17 1.74 -9.37
CA ALA A 20 7.29 0.85 -9.13
C ALA A 20 8.23 0.79 -10.33
N GLU A 21 7.69 0.75 -11.53
CA GLU A 21 8.50 0.78 -12.76
C GLU A 21 9.29 2.07 -12.89
N ALA A 22 8.68 3.21 -12.58
CA ALA A 22 9.36 4.50 -12.59
C ALA A 22 10.53 4.56 -11.61
N LEU A 23 10.47 3.78 -10.54
CA LEU A 23 11.55 3.66 -9.55
C LEU A 23 12.57 2.56 -9.89
N GLY A 24 12.42 1.90 -11.03
CA GLY A 24 13.35 0.87 -11.49
C GLY A 24 13.09 -0.54 -10.98
N LEU A 25 11.93 -0.78 -10.36
CA LEU A 25 11.57 -2.11 -9.87
C LEU A 25 11.09 -3.00 -11.02
N SER A 26 11.59 -4.24 -11.08
CA SER A 26 11.10 -5.25 -12.00
C SER A 26 9.83 -5.89 -11.44
N VAL A 27 8.69 -5.24 -11.66
CA VAL A 27 7.41 -5.57 -11.03
C VAL A 27 7.02 -7.03 -11.22
N LYS A 28 7.07 -7.52 -12.45
CA LYS A 28 6.59 -8.88 -12.80
C LYS A 28 7.45 -10.01 -12.25
N LYS A 29 8.60 -9.72 -11.68
CA LYS A 29 9.43 -10.71 -10.99
C LYS A 29 8.94 -11.02 -9.58
N GLY A 30 8.03 -10.24 -9.05
CA GLY A 30 7.46 -10.45 -7.73
C GLY A 30 6.52 -11.65 -7.69
N LYS A 31 6.23 -12.09 -6.48
CA LYS A 31 5.27 -13.17 -6.25
C LYS A 31 3.88 -12.68 -6.61
N THR A 32 3.10 -13.48 -7.32
CA THR A 32 1.79 -13.07 -7.82
C THR A 32 0.64 -13.68 -7.03
N SER A 33 -0.45 -12.94 -6.94
CA SER A 33 -1.75 -13.47 -6.52
C SER A 33 -2.87 -12.74 -7.25
N PRO A 34 -4.02 -13.38 -7.47
CA PRO A 34 -5.20 -12.68 -7.96
C PRO A 34 -5.76 -11.78 -6.87
N ILE A 35 -6.40 -10.68 -7.27
CA ILE A 35 -7.10 -9.78 -6.36
C ILE A 35 -8.41 -9.33 -6.98
N PHE A 36 -9.43 -9.18 -6.15
CA PHE A 36 -10.76 -8.77 -6.56
C PHE A 36 -11.18 -7.51 -5.82
N GLY A 37 -12.11 -6.76 -6.39
CA GLY A 37 -12.73 -5.60 -5.76
C GLY A 37 -12.04 -4.28 -6.06
N VAL A 38 -10.72 -4.20 -5.95
CA VAL A 38 -9.96 -2.95 -6.18
C VAL A 38 -9.39 -2.84 -7.59
N THR A 39 -9.53 -3.89 -8.40
CA THR A 39 -9.07 -3.95 -9.78
C THR A 39 -10.25 -4.04 -10.74
N LYS A 40 -9.98 -3.85 -12.02
CA LYS A 40 -10.98 -4.04 -13.08
C LYS A 40 -11.18 -5.53 -13.29
N GLY A 41 -12.30 -6.07 -12.76
CA GLY A 41 -12.55 -7.50 -12.81
C GLY A 41 -11.54 -8.29 -11.98
N GLU A 42 -11.06 -9.41 -12.51
CA GLU A 42 -10.01 -10.21 -11.90
C GLU A 42 -8.65 -9.60 -12.24
N GLY A 43 -8.04 -8.95 -11.27
CA GLY A 43 -6.72 -8.35 -11.43
C GLY A 43 -5.60 -9.23 -10.90
N LYS A 44 -4.38 -8.87 -11.22
CA LYS A 44 -3.18 -9.53 -10.75
C LYS A 44 -2.33 -8.55 -9.94
N VAL A 45 -1.78 -9.04 -8.83
CA VAL A 45 -0.90 -8.28 -7.96
C VAL A 45 0.46 -8.96 -7.88
N TYR A 46 1.52 -8.16 -7.92
CA TYR A 46 2.90 -8.60 -7.78
C TYR A 46 3.46 -8.04 -6.48
N TYR A 47 3.95 -8.89 -5.59
CA TYR A 47 4.41 -8.51 -4.26
C TYR A 47 5.92 -8.36 -4.21
N HIS A 48 6.36 -7.31 -3.55
CA HIS A 48 7.77 -6.99 -3.34
C HIS A 48 7.98 -6.36 -1.98
N TYR A 49 9.18 -6.58 -1.42
CA TYR A 49 9.64 -5.77 -0.29
C TYR A 49 10.19 -4.46 -0.81
N VAL A 50 9.69 -3.37 -0.28
CA VAL A 50 10.12 -2.02 -0.66
C VAL A 50 10.25 -1.15 0.59
N ASP A 51 11.01 -0.07 0.47
CA ASP A 51 11.06 0.94 1.50
C ASP A 51 9.95 1.96 1.26
N LEU A 52 9.08 2.13 2.25
CA LEU A 52 8.03 3.13 2.25
C LEU A 52 8.35 4.25 3.22
N GLU A 53 8.06 5.46 2.82
CA GLU A 53 8.09 6.62 3.70
C GLU A 53 6.66 7.12 3.90
N ILE A 54 6.16 7.03 5.12
CA ILE A 54 4.80 7.40 5.47
C ILE A 54 4.86 8.30 6.70
N GLY A 55 4.35 9.54 6.56
CA GLY A 55 4.34 10.48 7.67
C GLY A 55 5.72 10.77 8.27
N GLY A 56 6.78 10.71 7.47
CA GLY A 56 8.14 10.87 7.93
C GLY A 56 8.82 9.61 8.44
N TRP A 57 8.08 8.49 8.57
CA TRP A 57 8.61 7.21 9.01
C TRP A 57 9.01 6.36 7.82
N LYS A 58 10.19 5.75 7.87
CA LYS A 58 10.66 4.80 6.86
C LYS A 58 10.48 3.39 7.36
N ILE A 59 9.80 2.56 6.58
CA ILE A 59 9.59 1.15 6.88
C ILE A 59 9.93 0.30 5.67
N ASN A 60 10.48 -0.90 5.91
CA ASN A 60 10.61 -1.91 4.86
C ASN A 60 9.35 -2.76 4.90
N SER A 61 8.60 -2.75 3.83
CA SER A 61 7.24 -3.30 3.81
C SER A 61 7.02 -4.20 2.62
N TYR A 62 6.28 -5.28 2.84
CA TYR A 62 5.84 -6.20 1.79
C TYR A 62 4.53 -5.70 1.21
N VAL A 63 4.57 -5.21 -0.02
CA VAL A 63 3.42 -4.57 -0.66
C VAL A 63 3.19 -5.12 -2.06
N GLY A 64 1.97 -4.97 -2.54
CA GLY A 64 1.59 -5.37 -3.88
C GLY A 64 1.58 -4.22 -4.86
N PHE A 65 1.87 -4.55 -6.11
CA PHE A 65 1.79 -3.64 -7.25
C PHE A 65 0.89 -4.25 -8.31
N SER A 66 -0.04 -3.45 -8.84
CA SER A 66 -0.96 -3.92 -9.87
C SER A 66 -1.08 -2.90 -11.00
N TYR A 67 -1.10 -3.43 -12.23
CA TYR A 67 -1.42 -2.61 -13.42
C TYR A 67 -2.92 -2.40 -13.57
N ASP A 68 -3.72 -3.13 -12.80
CA ASP A 68 -5.18 -3.22 -12.96
C ASP A 68 -5.96 -2.42 -11.91
N LEU A 69 -5.30 -1.62 -11.09
CA LEU A 69 -5.98 -0.79 -10.09
C LEU A 69 -7.03 0.12 -10.72
N ARG A 70 -8.22 0.13 -10.13
CA ARG A 70 -9.32 0.99 -10.56
C ARG A 70 -9.11 2.45 -10.26
N PHE A 71 -8.39 2.74 -9.17
CA PHE A 71 -8.27 4.08 -8.61
C PHE A 71 -6.85 4.58 -8.78
N PRO A 72 -6.68 5.90 -8.97
CA PRO A 72 -5.34 6.50 -9.00
C PRO A 72 -4.77 6.69 -7.59
N LEU A 73 -5.12 5.81 -6.66
CA LEU A 73 -4.71 5.85 -5.26
C LEU A 73 -4.02 4.55 -4.89
N GLY A 74 -3.06 4.64 -3.96
CA GLY A 74 -2.59 3.47 -3.25
C GLY A 74 -3.57 3.07 -2.17
N ILE A 75 -3.43 1.84 -1.67
CA ILE A 75 -4.21 1.32 -0.55
C ILE A 75 -3.22 0.93 0.54
N LEU A 76 -3.44 1.45 1.75
CA LEU A 76 -2.66 1.08 2.93
C LEU A 76 -3.51 0.13 3.77
N GLY A 77 -3.10 -1.12 3.82
CA GLY A 77 -3.84 -2.21 4.46
C GLY A 77 -3.16 -2.79 5.68
N GLN A 78 -3.67 -3.93 6.14
CA GLN A 78 -3.21 -4.58 7.37
C GLN A 78 -1.73 -4.94 7.31
N ARG A 79 -1.34 -5.79 6.38
CA ARG A 79 0.05 -6.13 6.20
C ARG A 79 0.75 -5.04 5.41
N GLY A 80 1.84 -4.54 5.95
CA GLY A 80 2.63 -3.49 5.32
C GLY A 80 2.38 -2.10 5.86
N PHE A 81 1.27 -1.86 6.57
CA PHE A 81 0.97 -0.58 7.17
C PHE A 81 0.45 -0.71 8.60
N PHE A 82 -0.75 -1.27 8.79
CA PHE A 82 -1.32 -1.39 10.14
C PHE A 82 -0.48 -2.25 11.07
N GLU A 83 0.28 -3.20 10.55
CA GLU A 83 1.19 -4.01 11.38
C GLU A 83 2.33 -3.19 11.99
N PHE A 84 2.70 -2.05 11.38
CA PHE A 84 3.79 -1.20 11.84
C PHE A 84 3.35 -0.01 12.68
N PHE A 85 2.07 0.37 12.61
CA PHE A 85 1.57 1.58 13.26
C PHE A 85 0.28 1.32 14.01
N SER A 86 0.14 2.00 15.16
CA SER A 86 -1.17 2.30 15.71
C SER A 86 -1.69 3.55 15.05
N ILE A 87 -2.96 3.57 14.70
CA ILE A 87 -3.54 4.62 13.86
C ILE A 87 -4.74 5.23 14.55
N ASP A 88 -4.67 6.53 14.82
CA ASP A 88 -5.77 7.30 15.38
C ASP A 88 -6.39 8.16 14.29
N PHE A 89 -7.68 7.98 14.07
CA PHE A 89 -8.45 8.80 13.14
C PHE A 89 -9.16 9.90 13.92
N ASP A 90 -8.92 11.14 13.51
CA ASP A 90 -9.65 12.28 14.05
C ASP A 90 -10.43 12.95 12.93
N LEU A 91 -11.69 12.57 12.80
CA LEU A 91 -12.56 13.09 11.75
C LEU A 91 -12.79 14.59 11.88
N ARG A 92 -12.85 15.10 13.11
CA ARG A 92 -13.09 16.51 13.37
C ARG A 92 -11.96 17.38 12.83
N LYS A 93 -10.72 16.94 13.03
CA LYS A 93 -9.53 17.62 12.53
C LYS A 93 -9.12 17.18 11.14
N ARG A 94 -9.74 16.13 10.62
CA ARG A 94 -9.42 15.49 9.35
C ARG A 94 -7.95 15.07 9.27
N ILE A 95 -7.47 14.49 10.34
CA ILE A 95 -6.09 13.98 10.42
C ILE A 95 -6.07 12.52 10.82
N VAL A 96 -4.96 11.88 10.49
CA VAL A 96 -4.63 10.52 10.90
C VAL A 96 -3.29 10.59 11.60
N ASP A 97 -3.24 10.21 12.87
CA ASP A 97 -2.01 10.14 13.65
C ASP A 97 -1.45 8.73 13.63
N LEU A 98 -0.16 8.63 13.34
CA LEU A 98 0.56 7.37 13.30
C LEU A 98 1.50 7.25 14.48
N ARG A 99 1.45 6.10 15.18
CA ARG A 99 2.37 5.76 16.25
C ARG A 99 3.09 4.47 15.89
N PRO A 100 4.42 4.50 15.66
CA PRO A 100 5.17 3.29 15.35
C PRO A 100 5.09 2.26 16.48
N LYS A 101 4.90 0.99 16.12
CA LYS A 101 4.85 -0.11 17.10
C LYS A 101 6.22 -0.67 17.43
N TYR A 102 7.13 -0.67 16.45
CA TYR A 102 8.42 -1.37 16.56
C TYR A 102 9.62 -0.55 16.10
N LEU A 103 9.46 0.75 16.04
CA LEU A 103 10.53 1.63 15.53
C LEU A 103 11.23 2.38 16.67
#